data_c8ebc06a4f39692ab658b0e3fe8dcfe5
#
_entry.id   c8ebc06a4f39692ab658b0e3fe8dcfe5
#
_cell.length_a   1.000
_cell.length_b   1.000
_cell.length_c   1.000
_cell.angle_alpha   90.00
_cell.angle_beta   90.00
_cell.angle_gamma   90.00
#
_symmetry.space_group_name_H-M   'P 1'
#
loop_
_entity.id
_entity.type
_entity.pdbx_description
1 polymer ?
#
loop_
_entity_poly.entity_id
_entity_poly.type
_entity_poly.pdbx_seq_one_letter_code
_entity_poly.pdbx_strand_id
1 'polypeptide(L)'
;MNVMQVHDMLEKPSLSEIMSCYSILGRVVMPPEIFGIIENTPPVNGEVGFTAAMNTLAQQGRLNAVDFIANRFDMGNKCGLLKANCEMGLRHPELKDDFKAYLKELVSKL
;
A
#
# COMPACT_ATOMS: atom_id res chain seq x y z
N MET A 1 -5.99 16.32 1.60
CA MET A 1 -4.81 15.44 1.48
C MET A 1 -3.57 16.24 1.85
N ASN A 2 -2.77 15.73 2.75
CA ASN A 2 -1.51 16.37 3.10
C ASN A 2 -0.40 15.77 2.23
N VAL A 3 0.49 16.62 1.73
CA VAL A 3 1.71 16.22 1.03
C VAL A 3 2.88 16.45 1.98
N MET A 4 3.70 15.44 2.17
CA MET A 4 4.83 15.44 3.08
C MET A 4 6.09 15.06 2.32
N GLN A 5 7.20 15.75 2.59
CA GLN A 5 8.49 15.32 2.07
C GLN A 5 8.97 14.09 2.83
N VAL A 6 9.40 13.08 2.10
CA VAL A 6 9.99 11.86 2.67
C VAL A 6 11.50 12.03 2.70
N HIS A 7 12.10 11.81 3.87
CA HIS A 7 13.54 11.91 4.07
C HIS A 7 14.22 10.55 4.13
N ASP A 8 13.51 9.54 4.61
CA ASP A 8 14.03 8.19 4.76
C ASP A 8 12.92 7.14 4.67
N MET A 9 13.27 5.94 4.21
CA MET A 9 12.36 4.80 4.06
C MET A 9 13.05 3.51 4.46
N LEU A 10 12.40 2.71 5.25
CA LEU A 10 12.88 1.40 5.68
C LEU A 10 11.90 0.30 5.28
N GLU A 11 12.43 -0.79 4.76
CA GLU A 11 11.66 -2.00 4.46
C GLU A 11 11.64 -2.92 5.68
N LYS A 12 10.43 -3.24 6.18
CA LYS A 12 10.23 -4.14 7.31
C LYS A 12 11.14 -3.84 8.51
N PRO A 13 11.13 -2.58 9.02
CA PRO A 13 11.99 -2.20 10.12
C PRO A 13 11.67 -3.00 11.40
N SER A 14 12.67 -3.25 12.23
CA SER A 14 12.46 -3.70 13.62
C SER A 14 11.75 -2.60 14.44
N LEU A 15 11.18 -2.96 15.58
CA LEU A 15 10.49 -1.98 16.44
C LEU A 15 11.38 -0.81 16.88
N SER A 16 12.68 -1.05 17.04
CA SER A 16 13.66 -0.02 17.42
C SER A 16 14.03 0.93 16.26
N GLU A 17 13.76 0.55 15.02
CA GLU A 17 14.07 1.33 13.83
C GLU A 17 12.88 2.14 13.31
N ILE A 18 11.69 1.94 13.88
CA ILE A 18 10.48 2.66 13.47
C ILE A 18 10.64 4.15 13.78
N MET A 19 10.64 4.97 12.73
CA MET A 19 10.78 6.43 12.82
C MET A 19 9.44 7.16 12.83
N SER A 20 8.37 6.54 12.32
CA SER A 20 7.05 7.15 12.21
C SER A 20 5.94 6.10 12.10
N CYS A 21 4.68 6.54 12.23
CA CYS A 21 3.51 5.68 12.03
C CYS A 21 3.03 5.63 10.56
N TYR A 22 3.75 6.25 9.65
CA TYR A 22 3.41 6.20 8.22
C TYR A 22 3.99 4.96 7.56
N SER A 23 3.19 4.31 6.71
CA SER A 23 3.63 3.19 5.92
C SER A 23 3.20 3.36 4.46
N ILE A 24 4.03 2.83 3.56
CA ILE A 24 3.77 2.85 2.13
C ILE A 24 2.65 1.88 1.76
N LEU A 25 1.80 2.25 0.81
CA LEU A 25 0.66 1.45 0.37
C LEU A 25 0.84 0.84 -1.03
N GLY A 26 2.03 0.94 -1.61
CA GLY A 26 2.35 0.31 -2.88
C GLY A 26 1.75 0.98 -4.11
N ARG A 27 1.30 2.23 -4.02
CA ARG A 27 0.91 3.06 -5.17
C ARG A 27 1.86 4.23 -5.27
N VAL A 28 2.70 4.23 -6.30
CA VAL A 28 3.76 5.20 -6.48
C VAL A 28 3.80 5.72 -7.92
N VAL A 29 4.18 6.98 -8.08
CA VAL A 29 4.52 7.59 -9.36
C VAL A 29 5.99 7.98 -9.28
N MET A 30 6.81 7.42 -10.13
CA MET A 30 8.26 7.61 -10.10
C MET A 30 8.76 8.23 -11.39
N PRO A 31 9.82 9.04 -11.33
CA PRO A 31 10.48 9.53 -12.52
C PRO A 31 11.24 8.39 -13.23
N PRO A 32 11.49 8.48 -14.55
CA PRO A 32 12.18 7.43 -15.30
C PRO A 32 13.56 7.05 -14.75
N GLU A 33 14.24 7.96 -14.07
CA GLU A 33 15.55 7.71 -13.45
C GLU A 33 15.51 6.61 -12.38
N ILE A 34 14.32 6.25 -11.88
CA ILE A 34 14.19 5.16 -10.91
C ILE A 34 14.76 3.83 -11.45
N PHE A 35 14.67 3.58 -12.75
CA PHE A 35 15.22 2.37 -13.36
C PHE A 35 16.73 2.30 -13.22
N GLY A 36 17.44 3.39 -13.48
CA GLY A 36 18.90 3.47 -13.27
C GLY A 36 19.28 3.36 -11.78
N ILE A 37 18.44 3.88 -10.88
CA ILE A 37 18.66 3.73 -9.44
C ILE A 37 18.49 2.27 -9.03
N ILE A 38 17.47 1.57 -9.52
CA ILE A 38 17.23 0.15 -9.24
C ILE A 38 18.41 -0.70 -9.73
N GLU A 39 18.90 -0.47 -10.93
CA GLU A 39 20.05 -1.19 -11.50
C GLU A 39 21.31 -1.05 -10.64
N ASN A 40 21.49 0.09 -9.97
CA ASN A 40 22.64 0.38 -9.11
C ASN A 40 22.35 0.12 -7.62
N THR A 41 21.15 -0.33 -7.25
CA THR A 41 20.78 -0.64 -5.87
C THR A 41 21.30 -2.05 -5.51
N PRO A 42 22.15 -2.19 -4.47
CA PRO A 42 22.63 -3.50 -4.05
C PRO A 42 21.49 -4.41 -3.62
N PRO A 43 21.50 -5.69 -4.04
CA PRO A 43 20.52 -6.65 -3.58
C PRO A 43 20.71 -6.97 -2.08
N VAL A 44 19.60 -7.15 -1.37
CA VAL A 44 19.58 -7.66 0.00
C VAL A 44 18.90 -9.02 -0.02
N ASN A 45 19.57 -10.05 0.49
CA ASN A 45 19.10 -11.44 0.44
C ASN A 45 18.73 -11.95 -0.98
N GLY A 46 19.46 -11.46 -1.99
CA GLY A 46 19.25 -11.84 -3.40
C GLY A 46 18.11 -11.07 -4.12
N GLU A 47 17.45 -10.16 -3.44
CA GLU A 47 16.39 -9.33 -4.01
C GLU A 47 16.78 -7.84 -4.03
N VAL A 48 16.53 -7.17 -5.15
CA VAL A 48 16.66 -5.72 -5.24
C VAL A 48 15.35 -5.10 -4.71
N GLY A 49 15.45 -4.48 -3.54
CA GLY A 49 14.28 -3.86 -2.87
C GLY A 49 13.88 -2.54 -3.54
N PHE A 50 12.64 -2.45 -3.99
CA PHE A 50 12.11 -1.19 -4.54
C PHE A 50 12.10 -0.06 -3.51
N THR A 51 11.84 -0.38 -2.24
CA THR A 51 11.91 0.58 -1.12
C THR A 51 13.31 1.18 -0.99
N ALA A 52 14.37 0.37 -1.15
CA ALA A 52 15.74 0.86 -1.10
C ALA A 52 16.04 1.85 -2.24
N ALA A 53 15.57 1.56 -3.45
CA ALA A 53 15.69 2.47 -4.60
C ALA A 53 14.92 3.78 -4.38
N MET A 54 13.69 3.72 -3.84
CA MET A 54 12.92 4.92 -3.48
C MET A 54 13.61 5.72 -2.37
N ASN A 55 14.26 5.05 -1.43
CA ASN A 55 15.01 5.73 -0.37
C ASN A 55 16.14 6.60 -0.91
N THR A 56 16.78 6.21 -2.00
CA THR A 56 17.75 7.06 -2.69
C THR A 56 17.15 8.38 -3.14
N LEU A 57 15.92 8.35 -3.69
CA LEU A 57 15.20 9.58 -4.05
C LEU A 57 14.79 10.38 -2.82
N ALA A 58 14.36 9.72 -1.74
CA ALA A 58 14.00 10.37 -0.49
C ALA A 58 15.18 11.16 0.08
N GLN A 59 16.36 10.56 0.16
CA GLN A 59 17.59 11.20 0.63
C GLN A 59 18.04 12.37 -0.24
N GLN A 60 17.68 12.38 -1.52
CA GLN A 60 17.89 13.49 -2.43
C GLN A 60 16.82 14.61 -2.31
N GLY A 61 15.84 14.46 -1.41
CA GLY A 61 14.73 15.40 -1.27
C GLY A 61 13.73 15.37 -2.45
N ARG A 62 13.70 14.29 -3.23
CA ARG A 62 12.92 14.14 -4.46
C ARG A 62 11.71 13.21 -4.30
N LEU A 63 11.39 12.80 -3.08
CA LEU A 63 10.25 11.92 -2.79
C LEU A 63 9.26 12.63 -1.87
N ASN A 64 8.01 12.63 -2.28
CA ASN A 64 6.90 13.11 -1.47
C ASN A 64 5.92 11.96 -1.20
N ALA A 65 5.34 11.95 -0.01
CA ALA A 65 4.22 11.10 0.34
C ALA A 65 2.94 11.91 0.36
N VAL A 66 1.87 11.27 -0.10
CA VAL A 66 0.53 11.84 -0.03
C VAL A 66 -0.24 11.05 1.02
N ASP A 67 -0.61 11.71 2.12
CA ASP A 67 -1.53 11.15 3.10
C ASP A 67 -2.96 11.17 2.51
N PHE A 68 -3.61 10.02 2.42
CA PHE A 68 -4.93 9.93 1.82
C PHE A 68 -5.94 9.31 2.78
N ILE A 69 -7.19 9.77 2.67
CA ILE A 69 -8.31 9.27 3.46
C ILE A 69 -9.10 8.31 2.58
N ALA A 70 -8.82 7.02 2.71
CA ALA A 70 -9.51 5.96 1.98
C ALA A 70 -9.40 4.62 2.73
N ASN A 71 -10.26 3.67 2.36
CA ASN A 71 -10.15 2.31 2.86
C ASN A 71 -9.00 1.59 2.16
N ARG A 72 -8.13 0.99 2.95
CA ARG A 72 -7.07 0.10 2.47
C ARG A 72 -7.47 -1.35 2.72
N PHE A 73 -7.28 -2.18 1.70
CA PHE A 73 -7.40 -3.63 1.81
C PHE A 73 -6.07 -4.28 1.48
N ASP A 74 -5.57 -5.11 2.36
CA ASP A 74 -4.42 -5.95 2.07
C ASP A 74 -4.87 -7.20 1.31
N MET A 75 -4.76 -7.13 -0.02
CA MET A 75 -5.18 -8.21 -0.93
C MET A 75 -4.23 -9.42 -0.88
N GLY A 76 -3.03 -9.29 -0.31
CA GLY A 76 -2.12 -10.40 -0.06
C GLY A 76 -2.55 -11.29 1.12
N ASN A 77 -3.46 -10.79 1.95
CA ASN A 77 -4.06 -11.52 3.06
C ASN A 77 -5.42 -12.08 2.66
N LYS A 78 -5.69 -13.36 2.91
CA LYS A 78 -6.96 -14.03 2.53
C LYS A 78 -8.19 -13.32 3.12
N CYS A 79 -8.13 -12.94 4.37
CA CYS A 79 -9.22 -12.21 5.02
C CYS A 79 -9.39 -10.80 4.43
N GLY A 80 -8.29 -10.11 4.15
CA GLY A 80 -8.30 -8.80 3.49
C GLY A 80 -8.93 -8.86 2.11
N LEU A 81 -8.63 -9.89 1.32
CA LEU A 81 -9.25 -10.14 0.02
C LEU A 81 -10.77 -10.32 0.12
N LEU A 82 -11.24 -11.14 1.08
CA LEU A 82 -12.67 -11.35 1.30
C LEU A 82 -13.38 -10.06 1.73
N LYS A 83 -12.78 -9.29 2.62
CA LYS A 83 -13.31 -7.98 3.04
C LYS A 83 -13.42 -7.01 1.86
N ALA A 84 -12.37 -6.95 1.03
CA ALA A 84 -12.37 -6.11 -0.17
C ALA A 84 -13.50 -6.51 -1.13
N ASN A 85 -13.65 -7.80 -1.39
CA ASN A 85 -14.72 -8.31 -2.27
C ASN A 85 -16.11 -7.94 -1.73
N CYS A 86 -16.35 -8.13 -0.43
CA CYS A 86 -17.63 -7.77 0.18
C CYS A 86 -17.93 -6.27 0.05
N GLU A 87 -16.98 -5.41 0.41
CA GLU A 87 -17.21 -3.96 0.33
C GLU A 87 -17.34 -3.46 -1.10
N MET A 88 -16.55 -4.00 -2.04
CA MET A 88 -16.66 -3.61 -3.44
C MET A 88 -17.97 -4.12 -4.07
N GLY A 89 -18.43 -5.32 -3.71
CA GLY A 89 -19.73 -5.84 -4.14
C GLY A 89 -20.89 -4.96 -3.67
N LEU A 90 -20.83 -4.47 -2.42
CA LEU A 90 -21.84 -3.54 -1.86
C LEU A 90 -21.82 -2.15 -2.50
N ARG A 91 -20.76 -1.78 -3.18
CA ARG A 91 -20.62 -0.48 -3.90
C ARG A 91 -20.92 -0.62 -5.38
N HIS A 92 -20.95 -1.85 -5.93
CA HIS A 92 -21.15 -2.07 -7.36
C HIS A 92 -22.57 -1.69 -7.78
N PRO A 93 -22.75 -0.82 -8.79
CA PRO A 93 -24.06 -0.29 -9.15
C PRO A 93 -25.12 -1.36 -9.47
N GLU A 94 -24.70 -2.45 -10.13
CA GLU A 94 -25.61 -3.52 -10.57
C GLU A 94 -25.82 -4.62 -9.52
N LEU A 95 -24.90 -4.78 -8.57
CA LEU A 95 -24.89 -5.92 -7.66
C LEU A 95 -25.29 -5.57 -6.22
N LYS A 96 -25.18 -4.30 -5.85
CA LYS A 96 -25.25 -3.86 -4.44
C LYS A 96 -26.50 -4.33 -3.71
N ASP A 97 -27.66 -4.30 -4.34
CA ASP A 97 -28.92 -4.59 -3.70
C ASP A 97 -29.10 -6.10 -3.47
N ASP A 98 -28.85 -6.93 -4.48
CA ASP A 98 -28.92 -8.38 -4.39
C ASP A 98 -27.84 -8.92 -3.44
N PHE A 99 -26.63 -8.40 -3.55
CA PHE A 99 -25.52 -8.81 -2.69
C PHE A 99 -25.76 -8.42 -1.22
N LYS A 100 -26.33 -7.25 -0.97
CA LYS A 100 -26.71 -6.82 0.37
C LYS A 100 -27.80 -7.73 0.98
N ALA A 101 -28.81 -8.12 0.18
CA ALA A 101 -29.84 -9.05 0.62
C ALA A 101 -29.25 -10.41 0.97
N TYR A 102 -28.38 -10.95 0.11
CA TYR A 102 -27.67 -12.20 0.35
C TYR A 102 -26.83 -12.16 1.63
N LEU A 103 -26.04 -11.10 1.83
CA LEU A 103 -25.20 -10.97 3.04
C LEU A 103 -26.06 -10.92 4.33
N LYS A 104 -27.19 -10.24 4.32
CA LYS A 104 -28.10 -10.22 5.47
C LYS A 104 -28.66 -11.59 5.78
N GLU A 105 -29.06 -12.36 4.76
CA GLU A 105 -29.54 -13.73 4.92
C GLU A 105 -28.40 -14.63 5.46
N LEU A 106 -27.19 -14.51 4.90
CA LEU A 106 -26.05 -15.30 5.33
C LEU A 106 -25.72 -15.06 6.81
N VAL A 107 -25.63 -13.78 7.22
CA VAL A 107 -25.32 -13.41 8.61
C VAL A 107 -26.41 -13.87 9.58
N SER A 108 -27.68 -13.91 9.15
CA SER A 108 -28.78 -14.39 10.01
C SER A 108 -28.72 -15.89 10.32
N LYS A 109 -27.86 -16.64 9.61
CA LYS A 109 -27.66 -18.09 9.79
C LYS A 109 -26.40 -18.42 10.63
N LEU A 110 -25.62 -17.43 11.04
CA LEU A 110 -24.44 -17.57 11.89
C LEU A 110 -24.81 -17.48 13.37
#